data_aa7cc79c6c9e26721712b04da8a9cc59
#
_entry.id   aa7cc79c6c9e26721712b04da8a9cc59
#
_cell.length_a   1.000
_cell.length_b   1.000
_cell.length_c   1.000
_cell.angle_alpha   90.00
_cell.angle_beta   90.00
_cell.angle_gamma   90.00
#
_symmetry.space_group_name_H-M   'P 1'
#
loop_
_entity.id
_entity.type
_entity.pdbx_description
1 polymer ?
#
loop_
_entity_poly.entity_id
_entity_poly.type
_entity_poly.pdbx_seq_one_letter_code
_entity_poly.pdbx_strand_id
1 'polypeptide(L)'
;MSEDENAKVLSKDDVLSSILSPDPNRSRDEPAIAANISAQLSHMGLDTWSISVIRRVRDAIGRIKPDRIIEVGGGIGHRSAWIYDLIDQDDWQPTRYDIIENGAKFGVIIHRLMTRYKAESWTKIVVGELNSLLAETNAWKAASKSGIEVGDSPIQPQADVIIVDSNGKN
;
A
#
# COMPACT_ATOMS: atom_id res chain seq x y z
N MET A 1 35.41 4.96 -34.10
CA MET A 1 35.30 5.93 -32.96
C MET A 1 34.14 5.46 -32.11
N SER A 2 34.47 4.78 -31.06
CA SER A 2 33.50 4.35 -30.06
C SER A 2 33.19 5.57 -29.17
N GLU A 3 32.01 6.12 -29.30
CA GLU A 3 31.46 7.03 -28.30
C GLU A 3 31.09 6.16 -27.09
N ASP A 4 31.93 6.16 -26.07
CA ASP A 4 31.60 5.70 -24.75
C ASP A 4 30.45 6.60 -24.23
N GLU A 5 29.22 6.15 -24.39
CA GLU A 5 28.11 6.66 -23.62
C GLU A 5 28.40 6.39 -22.14
N ASN A 6 28.97 7.39 -21.51
CA ASN A 6 29.19 7.44 -20.07
C ASN A 6 27.81 7.51 -19.42
N ALA A 7 27.17 6.36 -19.28
CA ALA A 7 25.90 6.24 -18.58
C ALA A 7 26.10 6.75 -17.16
N LYS A 8 25.66 7.98 -16.91
CA LYS A 8 25.75 8.63 -15.59
C LYS A 8 25.03 7.74 -14.57
N VAL A 9 25.79 7.07 -13.73
CA VAL A 9 25.22 6.29 -12.63
C VAL A 9 24.51 7.26 -11.70
N LEU A 10 23.19 7.16 -11.64
CA LEU A 10 22.36 7.97 -10.75
C LEU A 10 22.69 7.63 -9.29
N SER A 11 22.85 8.65 -8.45
CA SER A 11 22.97 8.44 -7.02
C SER A 11 21.64 7.96 -6.42
N LYS A 12 21.69 7.36 -5.22
CA LYS A 12 20.45 6.99 -4.49
C LYS A 12 19.54 8.19 -4.28
N ASP A 13 20.11 9.35 -3.99
CA ASP A 13 19.35 10.58 -3.76
C ASP A 13 18.67 11.08 -5.03
N ASP A 14 19.34 10.97 -6.19
CA ASP A 14 18.74 11.30 -7.48
C ASP A 14 17.54 10.38 -7.79
N VAL A 15 17.68 9.09 -7.54
CA VAL A 15 16.61 8.10 -7.74
C VAL A 15 15.44 8.38 -6.80
N LEU A 16 15.70 8.58 -5.50
CA LEU A 16 14.66 8.89 -4.52
C LEU A 16 13.93 10.19 -4.85
N SER A 17 14.67 11.24 -5.21
CA SER A 17 14.10 12.52 -5.62
C SER A 17 13.20 12.37 -6.84
N SER A 18 13.61 11.56 -7.81
CA SER A 18 12.80 11.26 -9.00
C SER A 18 11.50 10.54 -8.64
N ILE A 19 11.56 9.53 -7.78
CA ILE A 19 10.38 8.74 -7.37
C ILE A 19 9.42 9.60 -6.52
N LEU A 20 9.94 10.42 -5.62
CA LEU A 20 9.15 11.20 -4.67
C LEU A 20 8.70 12.57 -5.21
N SER A 21 9.09 12.96 -6.40
CA SER A 21 8.65 14.22 -7.00
C SER A 21 7.16 14.16 -7.37
N PRO A 22 6.43 15.30 -7.34
CA PRO A 22 5.06 15.34 -7.82
C PRO A 22 4.97 14.93 -9.29
N ASP A 23 3.88 14.24 -9.65
CA ASP A 23 3.57 13.93 -11.05
C ASP A 23 2.64 15.02 -11.62
N PRO A 24 3.12 15.87 -12.55
CA PRO A 24 2.33 16.98 -13.08
C PRO A 24 1.18 16.51 -13.97
N ASN A 25 1.19 15.27 -14.44
CA ASN A 25 0.17 14.72 -15.34
C ASN A 25 -1.03 14.13 -14.59
N ARG A 26 -0.97 14.06 -13.25
CA ARG A 26 -2.06 13.53 -12.44
C ARG A 26 -2.90 14.63 -11.83
N SER A 27 -4.21 14.36 -11.67
CA SER A 27 -5.11 15.25 -10.96
C SER A 27 -4.60 15.52 -9.53
N ARG A 28 -4.77 16.75 -9.08
CA ARG A 28 -4.50 17.14 -7.70
C ARG A 28 -5.71 16.94 -6.79
N ASP A 29 -6.88 16.68 -7.36
CA ASP A 29 -8.11 16.48 -6.63
C ASP A 29 -8.14 15.13 -5.91
N GLU A 30 -8.78 15.12 -4.76
CA GLU A 30 -9.03 13.87 -4.04
C GLU A 30 -10.07 13.04 -4.80
N PRO A 31 -9.83 11.74 -5.04
CA PRO A 31 -10.83 10.88 -5.65
C PRO A 31 -12.12 10.84 -4.83
N ALA A 32 -13.27 10.75 -5.50
CA ALA A 32 -14.58 10.87 -4.87
C ALA A 32 -14.80 9.88 -3.72
N ILE A 33 -14.36 8.64 -3.88
CA ILE A 33 -14.49 7.62 -2.82
C ILE A 33 -13.59 7.97 -1.63
N ALA A 34 -12.35 8.36 -1.89
CA ALA A 34 -11.43 8.79 -0.84
C ALA A 34 -11.94 10.02 -0.09
N ALA A 35 -12.53 10.99 -0.80
CA ALA A 35 -13.14 12.18 -0.20
C ALA A 35 -14.31 11.83 0.74
N ASN A 36 -15.15 10.88 0.35
CA ASN A 36 -16.22 10.38 1.21
C ASN A 36 -15.68 9.72 2.48
N ILE A 37 -14.62 8.94 2.37
CA ILE A 37 -13.96 8.31 3.53
C ILE A 37 -13.33 9.38 4.42
N SER A 38 -12.69 10.38 3.85
CA SER A 38 -12.13 11.52 4.60
C SER A 38 -13.20 12.25 5.41
N ALA A 39 -14.38 12.47 4.84
CA ALA A 39 -15.51 13.07 5.54
C ALA A 39 -15.98 12.18 6.71
N GLN A 40 -16.04 10.87 6.53
CA GLN A 40 -16.38 9.93 7.59
C GLN A 40 -15.35 9.95 8.74
N LEU A 41 -14.04 9.99 8.42
CA LEU A 41 -13.00 10.13 9.42
C LEU A 41 -13.17 11.40 10.25
N SER A 42 -13.46 12.53 9.61
CA SER A 42 -13.74 13.79 10.32
C SER A 42 -14.93 13.66 11.27
N HIS A 43 -16.01 13.01 10.87
CA HIS A 43 -17.16 12.76 11.74
C HIS A 43 -16.84 11.83 12.92
N MET A 44 -15.92 10.90 12.73
CA MET A 44 -15.46 9.99 13.77
C MET A 44 -14.41 10.63 14.70
N GLY A 45 -13.94 11.85 14.41
CA GLY A 45 -12.85 12.48 15.13
C GLY A 45 -11.50 11.79 14.92
N LEU A 46 -11.31 11.13 13.79
CA LEU A 46 -10.08 10.42 13.45
C LEU A 46 -9.26 11.22 12.45
N ASP A 47 -7.95 11.19 12.63
CA ASP A 47 -7.01 11.81 11.72
C ASP A 47 -6.64 10.89 10.55
N THR A 48 -6.27 11.50 9.45
CA THR A 48 -5.68 10.85 8.30
C THR A 48 -4.49 11.67 7.80
N TRP A 49 -3.69 11.08 6.90
CA TRP A 49 -2.61 11.82 6.26
C TRP A 49 -3.14 13.01 5.46
N SER A 50 -2.38 14.08 5.43
CA SER A 50 -2.74 15.23 4.59
C SER A 50 -2.80 14.84 3.11
N ILE A 51 -3.65 15.51 2.35
CA ILE A 51 -3.79 15.27 0.91
C ILE A 51 -2.46 15.44 0.17
N SER A 52 -1.62 16.37 0.60
CA SER A 52 -0.31 16.59 -0.01
C SER A 52 0.63 15.39 0.17
N VAL A 53 0.62 14.76 1.33
CA VAL A 53 1.41 13.56 1.61
C VAL A 53 0.88 12.38 0.81
N ILE A 54 -0.41 12.16 0.84
CA ILE A 54 -1.04 11.03 0.17
C ILE A 54 -0.87 11.11 -1.36
N ARG A 55 -0.94 12.31 -1.93
CA ARG A 55 -0.63 12.51 -3.36
C ARG A 55 0.81 12.11 -3.71
N ARG A 56 1.78 12.46 -2.85
CA ARG A 56 3.18 12.05 -3.05
C ARG A 56 3.35 10.54 -3.04
N VAL A 57 2.72 9.88 -2.09
CA VAL A 57 2.71 8.41 -2.01
C VAL A 57 2.05 7.82 -3.26
N ARG A 58 0.89 8.32 -3.67
CA ARG A 58 0.23 7.90 -4.89
C ARG A 58 1.12 8.05 -6.12
N ASP A 59 1.75 9.20 -6.29
CA ASP A 59 2.60 9.49 -7.45
C ASP A 59 3.81 8.55 -7.48
N ALA A 60 4.42 8.28 -6.33
CA ALA A 60 5.51 7.32 -6.21
C ALA A 60 5.08 5.90 -6.59
N ILE A 61 3.94 5.44 -6.09
CA ILE A 61 3.38 4.12 -6.43
C ILE A 61 3.08 4.04 -7.93
N GLY A 62 2.51 5.09 -8.50
CA GLY A 62 2.22 5.16 -9.93
C GLY A 62 3.46 5.09 -10.84
N ARG A 63 4.61 5.57 -10.36
CA ARG A 63 5.90 5.44 -11.06
C ARG A 63 6.52 4.06 -10.91
N ILE A 64 6.49 3.52 -9.69
CA ILE A 64 7.08 2.21 -9.38
C ILE A 64 6.25 1.09 -9.99
N LYS A 65 4.92 1.21 -9.96
CA LYS A 65 3.97 0.13 -10.31
C LYS A 65 4.36 -1.18 -9.63
N PRO A 66 4.40 -1.21 -8.30
CA PRO A 66 4.90 -2.34 -7.55
C PRO A 66 4.02 -3.58 -7.77
N ASP A 67 4.65 -4.73 -7.89
CA ASP A 67 3.95 -6.00 -8.03
C ASP A 67 3.35 -6.47 -6.69
N ARG A 68 4.02 -6.12 -5.59
CA ARG A 68 3.62 -6.51 -4.23
C ARG A 68 3.62 -5.32 -3.29
N ILE A 69 2.47 -5.06 -2.68
CA ILE A 69 2.26 -3.93 -1.77
C ILE A 69 1.83 -4.46 -0.40
N ILE A 70 2.39 -3.89 0.66
CA ILE A 70 1.88 -4.04 2.03
C ILE A 70 1.53 -2.65 2.57
N GLU A 71 0.32 -2.49 3.07
CA GLU A 71 -0.12 -1.31 3.82
C GLU A 71 -0.37 -1.70 5.26
N VAL A 72 0.29 -1.01 6.18
CA VAL A 72 0.15 -1.20 7.63
C VAL A 72 -0.65 -0.06 8.22
N GLY A 73 -1.71 -0.37 8.95
CA GLY A 73 -2.60 0.61 9.52
C GLY A 73 -3.63 1.12 8.52
N GLY A 74 -4.42 0.22 7.92
CA GLY A 74 -5.41 0.55 6.89
C GLY A 74 -6.51 1.51 7.34
N GLY A 75 -6.82 1.56 8.63
CA GLY A 75 -7.90 2.37 9.18
C GLY A 75 -9.24 2.00 8.55
N ILE A 76 -9.97 2.97 8.04
CA ILE A 76 -11.20 2.72 7.28
C ILE A 76 -10.99 2.78 5.76
N GLY A 77 -9.73 2.76 5.30
CA GLY A 77 -9.38 2.61 3.90
C GLY A 77 -9.16 3.90 3.13
N HIS A 78 -8.86 5.02 3.78
CA HIS A 78 -8.64 6.29 3.08
C HIS A 78 -7.46 6.22 2.11
N ARG A 79 -6.28 5.79 2.57
CA ARG A 79 -5.11 5.61 1.68
C ARG A 79 -5.34 4.50 0.66
N SER A 80 -5.97 3.41 1.11
CA SER A 80 -6.31 2.29 0.22
C SER A 80 -7.20 2.75 -0.93
N ALA A 81 -8.15 3.65 -0.69
CA ALA A 81 -9.00 4.22 -1.74
C ALA A 81 -8.20 5.02 -2.78
N TRP A 82 -7.20 5.78 -2.34
CA TRP A 82 -6.29 6.48 -3.25
C TRP A 82 -5.48 5.51 -4.12
N ILE A 83 -5.02 4.41 -3.53
CA ILE A 83 -4.24 3.40 -4.25
C ILE A 83 -5.12 2.64 -5.25
N TYR A 84 -6.32 2.23 -4.85
CA TYR A 84 -7.26 1.58 -5.75
C TYR A 84 -7.66 2.47 -6.93
N ASP A 85 -7.91 3.75 -6.66
CA ASP A 85 -8.24 4.71 -7.71
C ASP A 85 -7.10 4.88 -8.71
N LEU A 86 -5.86 4.95 -8.23
CA LEU A 86 -4.66 4.99 -9.06
C LEU A 86 -4.55 3.75 -9.95
N ILE A 87 -4.72 2.57 -9.37
CA ILE A 87 -4.63 1.29 -10.07
C ILE A 87 -5.70 1.21 -11.17
N ASP A 88 -6.92 1.65 -10.86
CA ASP A 88 -8.03 1.68 -11.81
C ASP A 88 -7.77 2.65 -12.97
N GLN A 89 -7.27 3.85 -12.68
CA GLN A 89 -6.95 4.86 -13.70
C GLN A 89 -5.80 4.45 -14.63
N ASP A 90 -4.77 3.84 -14.09
CA ASP A 90 -3.56 3.48 -14.82
C ASP A 90 -3.66 2.11 -15.52
N ASP A 91 -4.76 1.41 -15.33
CA ASP A 91 -5.02 0.09 -15.90
C ASP A 91 -3.87 -0.90 -15.65
N TRP A 92 -3.40 -0.95 -14.42
CA TRP A 92 -2.44 -1.94 -13.95
C TRP A 92 -2.93 -2.57 -12.65
N GLN A 93 -2.37 -3.71 -12.30
CA GLN A 93 -2.79 -4.46 -11.13
C GLN A 93 -1.57 -5.13 -10.49
N PRO A 94 -1.35 -4.96 -9.18
CA PRO A 94 -0.34 -5.73 -8.47
C PRO A 94 -0.75 -7.20 -8.40
N THR A 95 0.23 -8.08 -8.25
CA THR A 95 -0.04 -9.50 -7.97
C THR A 95 -0.69 -9.66 -6.61
N ARG A 96 -0.27 -8.84 -5.63
CA ARG A 96 -0.84 -8.90 -4.28
C ARG A 96 -0.72 -7.57 -3.54
N TYR A 97 -1.80 -7.21 -2.87
CA TYR A 97 -1.91 -6.08 -1.99
C TYR A 97 -2.44 -6.54 -0.63
N ASP A 98 -1.59 -6.55 0.40
CA ASP A 98 -1.99 -6.86 1.77
C ASP A 98 -2.27 -5.56 2.53
N ILE A 99 -3.45 -5.46 3.12
CA ILE A 99 -3.85 -4.35 3.98
C ILE A 99 -3.98 -4.90 5.40
N ILE A 100 -3.13 -4.45 6.30
CA ILE A 100 -3.09 -4.89 7.69
C ILE A 100 -3.82 -3.85 8.55
N GLU A 101 -4.81 -4.29 9.28
CA GLU A 101 -5.60 -3.45 10.18
C GLU A 101 -5.81 -4.16 11.51
N ASN A 102 -5.56 -3.45 12.61
CA ASN A 102 -5.70 -4.03 13.94
C ASN A 102 -7.17 -4.20 14.37
N GLY A 103 -8.04 -3.29 13.93
CA GLY A 103 -9.45 -3.27 14.30
C GLY A 103 -10.34 -4.08 13.36
N ALA A 104 -11.02 -5.12 13.87
CA ALA A 104 -11.92 -5.95 13.06
C ALA A 104 -13.06 -5.13 12.41
N LYS A 105 -13.61 -4.14 13.11
CA LYS A 105 -14.65 -3.25 12.57
C LYS A 105 -14.15 -2.47 11.36
N PHE A 106 -12.93 -1.95 11.41
CA PHE A 106 -12.31 -1.24 10.30
C PHE A 106 -11.97 -2.19 9.16
N GLY A 107 -11.53 -3.40 9.48
CA GLY A 107 -11.33 -4.44 8.47
C GLY A 107 -12.56 -4.72 7.62
N VAL A 108 -13.74 -4.73 8.23
CA VAL A 108 -15.02 -4.88 7.50
C VAL A 108 -15.26 -3.70 6.54
N ILE A 109 -14.93 -2.49 6.96
CA ILE A 109 -15.09 -1.29 6.12
C ILE A 109 -14.14 -1.36 4.92
N ILE A 110 -12.89 -1.74 5.16
CA ILE A 110 -11.90 -1.92 4.09
C ILE A 110 -12.33 -3.03 3.13
N HIS A 111 -12.90 -4.12 3.64
CA HIS A 111 -13.43 -5.19 2.80
C HIS A 111 -14.52 -4.70 1.84
N ARG A 112 -15.44 -3.86 2.31
CA ARG A 112 -16.46 -3.24 1.44
C ARG A 112 -15.84 -2.35 0.37
N LEU A 113 -14.79 -1.60 0.73
CA LEU A 113 -14.03 -0.79 -0.22
C LEU A 113 -13.37 -1.67 -1.30
N MET A 114 -12.69 -2.73 -0.89
CA MET A 114 -12.09 -3.71 -1.79
C MET A 114 -13.12 -4.27 -2.80
N THR A 115 -14.27 -4.68 -2.31
CA THR A 115 -15.37 -5.18 -3.15
C THR A 115 -15.87 -4.13 -4.13
N ARG A 116 -15.97 -2.88 -3.69
CA ARG A 116 -16.38 -1.75 -4.55
C ARG A 116 -15.43 -1.53 -5.73
N TYR A 117 -14.13 -1.74 -5.53
CA TYR A 117 -13.11 -1.67 -6.58
C TYR A 117 -12.88 -3.00 -7.32
N LYS A 118 -13.64 -4.05 -6.99
CA LYS A 118 -13.50 -5.39 -7.58
C LYS A 118 -12.07 -5.94 -7.46
N ALA A 119 -11.47 -5.71 -6.31
CA ALA A 119 -10.06 -6.02 -6.04
C ALA A 119 -9.84 -7.30 -5.22
N GLU A 120 -10.86 -8.15 -5.07
CA GLU A 120 -10.83 -9.32 -4.19
C GLU A 120 -9.79 -10.35 -4.62
N SER A 121 -9.54 -10.48 -5.92
CA SER A 121 -8.63 -11.50 -6.44
C SER A 121 -7.15 -11.22 -6.14
N TRP A 122 -6.78 -9.97 -5.84
CA TRP A 122 -5.40 -9.56 -5.61
C TRP A 122 -5.18 -8.80 -4.29
N THR A 123 -6.24 -8.53 -3.53
CA THR A 123 -6.15 -7.89 -2.22
C THR A 123 -6.40 -8.90 -1.11
N LYS A 124 -5.63 -8.83 -0.05
CA LYS A 124 -5.87 -9.53 1.21
C LYS A 124 -5.97 -8.54 2.35
N ILE A 125 -7.08 -8.56 3.07
CA ILE A 125 -7.27 -7.80 4.29
C ILE A 125 -6.90 -8.69 5.47
N VAL A 126 -5.91 -8.26 6.25
CA VAL A 126 -5.39 -9.03 7.38
C VAL A 126 -5.70 -8.27 8.66
N VAL A 127 -6.61 -8.81 9.45
CA VAL A 127 -6.96 -8.25 10.75
C VAL A 127 -6.10 -8.90 11.83
N GLY A 128 -5.34 -8.07 12.54
CA GLY A 128 -4.47 -8.56 13.59
C GLY A 128 -3.41 -7.55 14.00
N GLU A 129 -2.73 -7.85 15.08
CA GLU A 129 -1.63 -7.05 15.60
C GLU A 129 -0.37 -7.33 14.78
N LEU A 130 0.32 -6.26 14.34
CA LEU A 130 1.44 -6.35 13.40
C LEU A 130 2.58 -7.25 13.91
N ASN A 131 2.98 -7.11 15.17
CA ASN A 131 4.10 -7.89 15.70
C ASN A 131 3.78 -9.39 15.73
N SER A 132 2.54 -9.75 16.05
CA SER A 132 2.08 -11.13 15.99
C SER A 132 2.09 -11.68 14.57
N LEU A 133 1.59 -10.91 13.61
CA LEU A 133 1.59 -11.28 12.20
C LEU A 133 3.01 -11.45 11.64
N LEU A 134 3.93 -10.58 12.05
CA LEU A 134 5.34 -10.69 11.66
C LEU A 134 6.00 -11.93 12.26
N ALA A 135 5.73 -12.24 13.53
CA ALA A 135 6.24 -13.43 14.19
C ALA A 135 5.73 -14.73 13.51
N GLU A 136 4.44 -14.78 13.21
CA GLU A 136 3.83 -15.89 12.47
C GLU A 136 4.42 -16.04 11.06
N THR A 137 4.62 -14.92 10.36
CA THR A 137 5.22 -14.94 9.02
C THR A 137 6.67 -15.43 9.06
N ASN A 138 7.45 -15.05 10.06
CA ASN A 138 8.80 -15.53 10.24
C ASN A 138 8.85 -17.03 10.58
N ALA A 139 7.93 -17.50 11.42
CA ALA A 139 7.78 -18.92 11.71
C ALA A 139 7.38 -19.71 10.46
N TRP A 140 6.46 -19.18 9.67
CA TRP A 140 6.08 -19.74 8.37
C TRP A 140 7.28 -19.88 7.42
N LYS A 141 8.10 -18.82 7.30
CA LYS A 141 9.32 -18.85 6.47
C LYS A 141 10.29 -19.94 6.91
N ALA A 142 10.54 -20.06 8.22
CA ALA A 142 11.44 -21.06 8.77
C ALA A 142 10.94 -22.48 8.52
N ALA A 143 9.67 -22.75 8.75
CA ALA A 143 9.04 -24.03 8.50
C ALA A 143 9.08 -24.40 7.00
N SER A 144 8.74 -23.48 6.13
CA SER A 144 8.79 -23.67 4.68
C SER A 144 10.21 -24.01 4.19
N LYS A 145 11.23 -23.31 4.70
CA LYS A 145 12.64 -23.60 4.36
C LYS A 145 13.10 -24.99 4.85
N SER A 146 12.51 -25.48 5.93
CA SER A 146 12.79 -26.80 6.48
C SER A 146 12.07 -27.94 5.77
N GLY A 147 11.30 -27.63 4.71
CA GLY A 147 10.53 -28.62 3.95
C GLY A 147 9.25 -29.09 4.65
N ILE A 148 8.82 -28.38 5.68
CA ILE A 148 7.54 -28.65 6.35
C ILE A 148 6.42 -28.10 5.48
N GLU A 149 5.39 -28.91 5.26
CA GLU A 149 4.19 -28.45 4.57
C GLU A 149 3.46 -27.43 5.45
N VAL A 150 3.35 -26.21 4.95
CA VAL A 150 2.68 -25.08 5.60
C VAL A 150 1.64 -24.51 4.66
N GLY A 151 0.54 -23.96 5.22
CA GLY A 151 -0.44 -23.23 4.46
C GLY A 151 0.10 -21.89 3.95
N ASP A 152 -0.79 -20.97 3.66
CA ASP A 152 -0.42 -19.61 3.22
C ASP A 152 0.21 -18.80 4.35
N SER A 153 1.16 -17.94 4.00
CA SER A 153 1.71 -16.97 4.94
C SER A 153 0.63 -15.99 5.40
N PRO A 154 0.60 -15.57 6.68
CA PRO A 154 -0.35 -14.57 7.17
C PRO A 154 -0.32 -13.27 6.39
N ILE A 155 0.89 -12.78 6.09
CA ILE A 155 1.13 -11.68 5.16
C ILE A 155 2.16 -12.13 4.12
N GLN A 156 2.19 -11.45 2.97
CA GLN A 156 3.18 -11.80 1.95
C GLN A 156 4.60 -11.64 2.50
N PRO A 157 5.51 -12.62 2.23
CA PRO A 157 6.84 -12.62 2.83
C PRO A 157 7.81 -11.61 2.21
N GLN A 158 7.44 -11.02 1.08
CA GLN A 158 8.22 -10.02 0.35
C GLN A 158 7.28 -8.96 -0.21
N ALA A 159 7.74 -7.72 -0.25
CA ALA A 159 7.02 -6.62 -0.85
C ALA A 159 8.00 -5.68 -1.57
N ASP A 160 7.53 -5.06 -2.64
CA ASP A 160 8.26 -4.02 -3.35
C ASP A 160 8.05 -2.65 -2.69
N VAL A 161 6.86 -2.45 -2.12
CA VAL A 161 6.48 -1.23 -1.39
C VAL A 161 5.78 -1.59 -0.09
N ILE A 162 6.19 -0.95 0.98
CA ILE A 162 5.54 -1.03 2.29
C ILE A 162 5.15 0.38 2.71
N ILE A 163 3.86 0.57 2.97
CA ILE A 163 3.30 1.83 3.46
C ILE A 163 2.98 1.65 4.94
N VAL A 164 3.53 2.49 5.79
CA VAL A 164 3.34 2.37 7.24
C VAL A 164 2.72 3.64 7.79
N ASP A 165 1.57 3.51 8.43
CA ASP A 165 1.01 4.55 9.28
C ASP A 165 1.40 4.28 10.74
N SER A 166 2.33 5.07 11.23
CA SER A 166 2.82 4.96 12.61
C SER A 166 1.93 5.66 13.65
N ASN A 167 0.89 6.36 13.20
CA ASN A 167 -0.02 7.10 14.10
C ASN A 167 -1.09 6.21 14.75
N GLY A 168 -1.04 4.93 14.53
CA GLY A 168 -1.81 3.98 15.31
C GLY A 168 -1.38 4.05 16.77
N LYS A 169 -1.86 5.05 17.48
CA LYS A 169 -1.78 5.02 18.94
C LYS A 169 -2.60 3.82 19.40
N ASN A 170 -1.88 2.88 19.96
CA ASN A 170 -2.40 1.82 20.81
C ASN A 170 -3.36 2.36 21.86
#